data_b004b55af2917f3fbbcbb3920bd3c1f2
#
_entry.id   b004b55af2917f3fbbcbb3920bd3c1f2
#
_cell.length_a   1.000
_cell.length_b   1.000
_cell.length_c   1.000
_cell.angle_alpha   90.00
_cell.angle_beta   90.00
_cell.angle_gamma   90.00
#
_symmetry.space_group_name_H-M   'P 1'
#
loop_
_entity.id
_entity.type
_entity.pdbx_description
1 polymer ?
#
loop_
_entity_poly.entity_id
_entity_poly.type
_entity_poly.pdbx_seq_one_letter_code
_entity_poly.pdbx_strand_id
1 'polypeptide(L)'
;MISRILKATTLSMLACGLLAITPAPADAAGQAQYFRTDTPQFRASATLGKQMFEAYQCALCHATREGEPLTDDIIAPNLILAKHRLRPEWMLQWLIDPQSLQPGTKMPNFFSLNEDDDWNPIYSDADAHEQYRIIVALRDYMMVLGTDFDFNE
;
A
#
# COMPACT_ATOMS: atom_id res chain seq x y z
N MET A 1 -30.05 43.93 70.47
CA MET A 1 -28.91 44.10 69.57
C MET A 1 -28.62 42.75 68.94
N ILE A 2 -29.10 42.54 67.74
CA ILE A 2 -28.99 41.24 67.03
C ILE A 2 -28.03 41.42 65.85
N SER A 3 -26.84 40.83 65.95
CA SER A 3 -25.85 40.87 64.88
C SER A 3 -26.12 39.74 63.88
N ARG A 4 -26.43 40.12 62.63
CA ARG A 4 -26.61 39.16 61.53
C ARG A 4 -25.26 38.87 60.87
N ILE A 5 -24.85 37.62 60.98
CA ILE A 5 -23.67 37.10 60.31
C ILE A 5 -24.10 36.69 58.87
N LEU A 6 -23.63 37.42 57.87
CA LEU A 6 -23.76 37.02 56.46
C LEU A 6 -22.76 35.90 56.16
N LYS A 7 -23.27 34.73 55.79
CA LYS A 7 -22.43 33.65 55.21
C LYS A 7 -22.34 33.87 53.73
N ALA A 8 -21.11 34.19 53.29
CA ALA A 8 -20.78 34.22 51.85
C ALA A 8 -20.54 32.78 51.37
N THR A 9 -21.43 32.31 50.49
CA THR A 9 -21.26 31.05 49.77
C THR A 9 -20.45 31.33 48.50
N THR A 10 -19.22 30.83 48.49
CA THR A 10 -18.37 30.86 47.30
C THR A 10 -18.81 29.77 46.34
N LEU A 11 -19.38 30.19 45.21
CA LEU A 11 -19.74 29.34 44.09
C LEU A 11 -18.47 28.98 43.29
N SER A 12 -18.00 27.75 43.48
CA SER A 12 -16.84 27.21 42.71
C SER A 12 -17.30 26.82 41.33
N MET A 13 -16.98 27.65 40.33
CA MET A 13 -17.19 27.28 38.90
C MET A 13 -16.16 26.25 38.51
N LEU A 14 -16.61 25.00 38.35
CA LEU A 14 -15.86 23.97 37.63
C LEU A 14 -15.82 24.37 36.14
N ALA A 15 -14.70 24.89 35.70
CA ALA A 15 -14.40 25.06 34.27
C ALA A 15 -14.16 23.67 33.67
N CYS A 16 -15.17 23.09 33.03
CA CYS A 16 -15.05 21.89 32.23
C CYS A 16 -14.31 22.27 30.94
N GLY A 17 -12.98 22.08 30.95
CA GLY A 17 -12.17 22.27 29.74
C GLY A 17 -12.55 21.24 28.69
N LEU A 18 -13.29 21.65 27.65
CA LEU A 18 -13.40 20.87 26.41
C LEU A 18 -12.02 20.81 25.78
N LEU A 19 -11.34 19.68 25.98
CA LEU A 19 -10.22 19.29 25.14
C LEU A 19 -10.77 19.07 23.72
N ALA A 20 -10.54 20.03 22.86
CA ALA A 20 -10.78 19.88 21.42
C ALA A 20 -9.83 18.78 20.93
N ILE A 21 -10.39 17.59 20.71
CA ILE A 21 -9.70 16.52 19.99
C ILE A 21 -9.67 16.98 18.53
N THR A 22 -8.60 17.66 18.14
CA THR A 22 -8.33 17.91 16.73
C THR A 22 -7.99 16.55 16.09
N PRO A 23 -8.75 16.09 15.10
CA PRO A 23 -8.34 14.91 14.36
C PRO A 23 -6.98 15.21 13.72
N ALA A 24 -5.99 14.36 13.97
CA ALA A 24 -4.73 14.42 13.27
C ALA A 24 -4.97 14.27 11.77
N PRO A 25 -4.24 15.01 10.90
CA PRO A 25 -4.34 14.80 9.47
C PRO A 25 -4.00 13.34 9.15
N ALA A 26 -4.99 12.59 8.63
CA ALA A 26 -4.93 11.14 8.45
C ALA A 26 -4.03 10.70 7.28
N ASP A 27 -3.40 11.61 6.55
CA ASP A 27 -3.04 11.34 5.16
C ASP A 27 -1.56 11.06 4.91
N ALA A 28 -0.65 11.59 5.68
CA ALA A 28 0.78 11.38 5.44
C ALA A 28 1.45 10.51 6.52
N ALA A 29 1.04 10.67 7.79
CA ALA A 29 1.62 9.90 8.88
C ALA A 29 1.12 8.45 8.93
N GLY A 30 -0.10 8.19 8.45
CA GLY A 30 -0.70 6.85 8.41
C GLY A 30 0.01 5.93 7.42
N GLN A 31 0.39 6.42 6.25
CA GLN A 31 1.07 5.61 5.23
C GLN A 31 2.52 5.29 5.61
N ALA A 32 3.23 6.23 6.21
CA ALA A 32 4.60 6.01 6.69
C ALA A 32 4.69 4.96 7.82
N GLN A 33 3.61 4.75 8.56
CA GLN A 33 3.58 3.78 9.66
C GLN A 33 3.36 2.34 9.19
N TYR A 34 2.74 2.14 8.02
CA TYR A 34 2.47 0.81 7.44
C TYR A 34 3.63 0.27 6.61
N PHE A 35 4.50 1.13 6.09
CA PHE A 35 5.62 0.74 5.24
C PHE A 35 6.96 1.12 5.85
N ARG A 36 7.47 0.22 6.71
CA ARG A 36 8.86 0.32 7.16
C ARG A 36 9.77 -0.32 6.12
N THR A 37 10.31 0.53 5.26
CA THR A 37 11.25 0.12 4.20
C THR A 37 12.66 -0.16 4.72
N ASP A 38 12.91 0.16 6.00
CA ASP A 38 14.21 0.03 6.67
C ASP A 38 14.44 -1.34 7.32
N THR A 39 13.48 -2.27 7.23
CA THR A 39 13.61 -3.59 7.84
C THR A 39 14.27 -4.61 6.91
N PRO A 40 15.08 -5.55 7.42
CA PRO A 40 15.65 -6.63 6.60
C PRO A 40 14.57 -7.47 5.90
N GLN A 41 13.42 -7.67 6.54
CA GLN A 41 12.29 -8.41 5.96
C GLN A 41 11.71 -7.69 4.74
N PHE A 42 11.48 -6.38 4.85
CA PHE A 42 11.01 -5.59 3.72
C PHE A 42 12.03 -5.60 2.58
N ARG A 43 13.30 -5.44 2.88
CA ARG A 43 14.39 -5.48 1.90
C ARG A 43 14.42 -6.81 1.14
N ALA A 44 14.38 -7.92 1.86
CA ALA A 44 14.32 -9.25 1.24
C ALA A 44 13.09 -9.42 0.36
N SER A 45 11.93 -8.94 0.82
CA SER A 45 10.68 -8.95 0.07
C SER A 45 10.76 -8.10 -1.20
N ALA A 46 11.21 -6.85 -1.11
CA ALA A 46 11.35 -5.96 -2.26
C ALA A 46 12.40 -6.48 -3.28
N THR A 47 13.47 -7.12 -2.81
CA THR A 47 14.46 -7.77 -3.68
C THR A 47 13.85 -8.94 -4.45
N LEU A 48 13.09 -9.79 -3.78
CA LEU A 48 12.32 -10.84 -4.46
C LEU A 48 11.31 -10.23 -5.44
N GLY A 49 10.62 -9.18 -5.05
CA GLY A 49 9.66 -8.47 -5.89
C GLY A 49 10.29 -7.94 -7.18
N LYS A 50 11.51 -7.40 -7.10
CA LYS A 50 12.26 -6.99 -8.29
C LYS A 50 12.53 -8.17 -9.22
N GLN A 51 12.98 -9.30 -8.69
CA GLN A 51 13.23 -10.51 -9.48
C GLN A 51 11.96 -11.02 -10.16
N MET A 52 10.84 -11.04 -9.43
CA MET A 52 9.56 -11.49 -9.97
C MET A 52 8.99 -10.49 -10.98
N PHE A 53 9.19 -9.19 -10.77
CA PHE A 53 8.81 -8.15 -11.72
C PHE A 53 9.50 -8.33 -13.09
N GLU A 54 10.77 -8.69 -13.06
CA GLU A 54 11.56 -9.01 -14.26
C GLU A 54 11.10 -10.34 -14.87
N ALA A 55 10.91 -11.37 -14.06
CA ALA A 55 10.48 -12.70 -14.52
C ALA A 55 9.09 -12.66 -15.17
N TYR A 56 8.13 -11.90 -14.60
CA TYR A 56 6.79 -11.72 -15.14
C TYR A 56 6.71 -10.67 -16.24
N GLN A 57 7.84 -10.05 -16.57
CA GLN A 57 7.97 -9.10 -17.68
C GLN A 57 7.00 -7.92 -17.58
N CYS A 58 6.73 -7.44 -16.39
CA CYS A 58 5.77 -6.35 -16.13
C CYS A 58 6.07 -5.08 -16.95
N ALA A 59 7.37 -4.82 -17.19
CA ALA A 59 7.83 -3.68 -17.99
C ALA A 59 7.49 -3.76 -19.49
N LEU A 60 6.99 -4.90 -20.01
CA LEU A 60 6.51 -4.97 -21.38
C LEU A 60 5.27 -4.09 -21.62
N CYS A 61 4.43 -3.95 -20.58
CA CYS A 61 3.19 -3.16 -20.68
C CYS A 61 3.27 -1.87 -19.86
N HIS A 62 4.09 -1.83 -18.81
CA HIS A 62 4.17 -0.72 -17.87
C HIS A 62 5.46 0.08 -18.02
N ALA A 63 5.36 1.39 -18.16
CA ALA A 63 6.48 2.28 -17.95
C ALA A 63 6.96 2.21 -16.48
N THR A 64 8.28 2.35 -16.27
CA THR A 64 8.92 2.17 -14.96
C THR A 64 9.88 3.31 -14.59
N ARG A 65 10.00 4.31 -15.46
CA ARG A 65 10.87 5.48 -15.27
C ARG A 65 10.10 6.77 -15.38
N GLU A 66 10.59 7.79 -14.70
CA GLU A 66 10.02 9.13 -14.81
C GLU A 66 10.17 9.68 -16.23
N GLY A 67 9.11 10.28 -16.74
CA GLY A 67 9.09 10.85 -18.10
C GLY A 67 9.20 9.82 -19.22
N GLU A 68 9.13 8.54 -18.94
CA GLU A 68 9.10 7.50 -19.96
C GLU A 68 7.88 7.68 -20.86
N PRO A 69 8.07 7.85 -22.19
CA PRO A 69 6.95 8.09 -23.10
C PRO A 69 6.08 6.84 -23.22
N LEU A 70 4.79 7.05 -23.34
CA LEU A 70 3.87 5.98 -23.74
C LEU A 70 4.16 5.64 -25.21
N THR A 71 4.35 4.38 -25.48
CA THR A 71 4.50 3.81 -26.83
C THR A 71 3.33 2.89 -27.12
N ASP A 72 3.24 2.38 -28.34
CA ASP A 72 2.19 1.42 -28.69
C ASP A 72 2.26 0.13 -27.86
N ASP A 73 3.45 -0.19 -27.33
CA ASP A 73 3.69 -1.34 -26.45
C ASP A 73 3.41 -1.02 -24.96
N ILE A 74 3.58 0.22 -24.55
CA ILE A 74 3.32 0.68 -23.16
C ILE A 74 1.85 1.09 -23.06
N ILE A 75 1.01 0.11 -22.80
CA ILE A 75 -0.46 0.27 -22.79
C ILE A 75 -1.05 0.44 -21.37
N ALA A 76 -0.23 0.41 -20.36
CA ALA A 76 -0.61 0.40 -18.95
C ALA A 76 0.01 1.57 -18.17
N PRO A 77 -0.53 1.94 -16.99
CA PRO A 77 -0.02 3.06 -16.20
C PRO A 77 1.45 2.91 -15.84
N ASN A 78 2.16 4.04 -15.73
CA ASN A 78 3.53 4.07 -15.24
C ASN A 78 3.59 3.70 -13.76
N LEU A 79 4.29 2.62 -13.42
CA LEU A 79 4.36 2.05 -12.08
C LEU A 79 5.24 2.85 -11.10
N ILE A 80 6.09 3.76 -11.59
CA ILE A 80 6.82 4.68 -10.70
C ILE A 80 5.86 5.54 -9.86
N LEU A 81 4.63 5.72 -10.32
CA LEU A 81 3.59 6.48 -9.63
C LEU A 81 2.82 5.66 -8.60
N ALA A 82 2.99 4.34 -8.58
CA ALA A 82 2.21 3.43 -7.72
C ALA A 82 2.33 3.81 -6.24
N LYS A 83 3.56 4.04 -5.76
CA LYS A 83 3.85 4.45 -4.38
C LYS A 83 3.16 5.74 -3.92
N HIS A 84 2.78 6.61 -4.86
CA HIS A 84 2.14 7.91 -4.56
C HIS A 84 0.63 7.89 -4.74
N ARG A 85 0.10 6.95 -5.52
CA ARG A 85 -1.30 6.95 -5.96
C ARG A 85 -2.11 5.77 -5.46
N LEU A 86 -1.45 4.66 -5.12
CA LEU A 86 -2.13 3.43 -4.73
C LEU A 86 -1.91 3.12 -3.26
N ARG A 87 -2.93 2.54 -2.66
CA ARG A 87 -2.81 1.94 -1.32
C ARG A 87 -2.15 0.58 -1.43
N PRO A 88 -1.20 0.25 -0.58
CA PRO A 88 -0.51 -1.05 -0.62
C PRO A 88 -1.46 -2.24 -0.54
N GLU A 89 -2.49 -2.16 0.29
CA GLU A 89 -3.50 -3.22 0.45
C GLU A 89 -4.34 -3.41 -0.82
N TRP A 90 -4.67 -2.30 -1.50
CA TRP A 90 -5.37 -2.35 -2.78
C TRP A 90 -4.52 -3.01 -3.86
N MET A 91 -3.20 -2.76 -3.84
CA MET A 91 -2.28 -3.38 -4.79
C MET A 91 -2.24 -4.90 -4.65
N LEU A 92 -2.34 -5.42 -3.42
CA LEU A 92 -2.45 -6.86 -3.20
C LEU A 92 -3.69 -7.43 -3.88
N GLN A 93 -4.86 -6.83 -3.66
CA GLN A 93 -6.11 -7.26 -4.27
C GLN A 93 -6.06 -7.17 -5.80
N TRP A 94 -5.48 -6.09 -6.31
CA TRP A 94 -5.31 -5.91 -7.75
C TRP A 94 -4.42 -6.98 -8.38
N LEU A 95 -3.32 -7.33 -7.74
CA LEU A 95 -2.40 -8.37 -8.23
C LEU A 95 -3.03 -9.77 -8.15
N ILE A 96 -3.87 -10.02 -7.14
CA ILE A 96 -4.58 -11.30 -6.99
C ILE A 96 -5.58 -11.50 -8.13
N ASP A 97 -6.48 -10.54 -8.34
CA ASP A 97 -7.51 -10.63 -9.37
C ASP A 97 -7.90 -9.24 -9.90
N PRO A 98 -7.21 -8.74 -10.93
CA PRO A 98 -7.51 -7.44 -11.51
C PRO A 98 -8.88 -7.39 -12.18
N GLN A 99 -9.39 -8.51 -12.71
CA GLN A 99 -10.68 -8.58 -13.39
C GLN A 99 -11.85 -8.42 -12.43
N SER A 100 -11.74 -8.89 -11.19
CA SER A 100 -12.77 -8.72 -10.17
C SER A 100 -12.91 -7.26 -9.74
N LEU A 101 -11.81 -6.50 -9.72
CA LEU A 101 -11.81 -5.08 -9.35
C LEU A 101 -12.20 -4.16 -10.52
N GLN A 102 -11.77 -4.51 -11.72
CA GLN A 102 -12.09 -3.76 -12.93
C GLN A 102 -12.37 -4.71 -14.09
N PRO A 103 -13.62 -5.11 -14.28
CA PRO A 103 -14.00 -5.97 -15.40
C PRO A 103 -13.60 -5.39 -16.75
N GLY A 104 -12.96 -6.20 -17.58
CA GLY A 104 -12.46 -5.79 -18.88
C GLY A 104 -11.11 -5.09 -18.88
N THR A 105 -10.41 -5.03 -17.74
CA THR A 105 -9.00 -4.59 -17.73
C THR A 105 -8.15 -5.47 -18.63
N LYS A 106 -7.14 -4.86 -19.27
CA LYS A 106 -6.19 -5.61 -20.09
C LYS A 106 -5.06 -6.27 -19.28
N MET A 107 -4.95 -5.94 -18.00
CA MET A 107 -3.99 -6.62 -17.13
C MET A 107 -4.39 -8.09 -17.00
N PRO A 108 -3.50 -9.02 -17.39
CA PRO A 108 -3.79 -10.44 -17.23
C PRO A 108 -3.76 -10.84 -15.75
N ASN A 109 -4.41 -11.94 -15.43
CA ASN A 109 -4.29 -12.58 -14.13
C ASN A 109 -3.01 -13.43 -14.11
N PHE A 110 -2.07 -13.11 -13.23
CA PHE A 110 -0.80 -13.82 -13.08
C PHE A 110 -0.84 -14.88 -11.97
N PHE A 111 -1.84 -14.80 -11.10
CA PHE A 111 -1.95 -15.62 -9.91
C PHE A 111 -3.30 -16.32 -9.86
N SER A 112 -3.32 -17.56 -9.39
CA SER A 112 -4.53 -18.29 -9.03
C SER A 112 -4.41 -18.73 -7.59
N LEU A 113 -5.11 -18.05 -6.68
CA LEU A 113 -5.16 -18.43 -5.28
C LEU A 113 -6.29 -19.43 -4.99
N ASN A 114 -7.13 -19.73 -6.00
CA ASN A 114 -8.22 -20.68 -5.91
C ASN A 114 -7.79 -22.02 -6.54
N GLU A 115 -7.83 -23.09 -5.78
CA GLU A 115 -7.47 -24.43 -6.25
C GLU A 115 -8.42 -24.97 -7.34
N ASP A 116 -9.61 -24.34 -7.50
CA ASP A 116 -10.65 -24.76 -8.42
C ASP A 116 -10.59 -24.03 -9.79
N ASP A 117 -9.66 -23.10 -9.99
CA ASP A 117 -9.50 -22.41 -11.26
C ASP A 117 -8.74 -23.30 -12.25
N ASP A 118 -9.44 -23.83 -13.26
CA ASP A 118 -8.85 -24.48 -14.44
C ASP A 118 -7.95 -23.52 -15.28
N TRP A 119 -7.87 -22.27 -14.89
CA TRP A 119 -7.04 -21.27 -15.51
C TRP A 119 -5.61 -21.35 -14.97
N ASN A 120 -4.75 -21.95 -15.76
CA ASN A 120 -3.34 -22.06 -15.43
C ASN A 120 -2.67 -20.68 -15.58
N PRO A 121 -2.35 -19.99 -14.50
CA PRO A 121 -1.60 -18.74 -14.58
C PRO A 121 -0.25 -19.02 -15.20
N ILE A 122 0.21 -18.09 -16.02
CA ILE A 122 1.39 -18.20 -16.90
C ILE A 122 2.65 -18.68 -16.16
N TYR A 123 2.67 -18.70 -14.81
CA TYR A 123 3.88 -18.93 -14.01
C TYR A 123 3.67 -19.66 -12.66
N SER A 124 2.59 -20.40 -12.42
CA SER A 124 2.40 -20.96 -11.09
C SER A 124 2.44 -22.47 -11.00
N ASP A 125 3.65 -23.01 -10.93
CA ASP A 125 3.87 -24.28 -10.22
C ASP A 125 3.92 -24.06 -8.68
N ALA A 126 3.74 -22.80 -8.22
CA ALA A 126 3.80 -22.44 -6.82
C ALA A 126 2.44 -22.64 -6.15
N ASP A 127 2.44 -23.15 -4.92
CA ASP A 127 1.22 -23.22 -4.11
C ASP A 127 0.66 -21.83 -3.76
N ALA A 128 -0.56 -21.77 -3.27
CA ALA A 128 -1.24 -20.50 -2.95
C ALA A 128 -0.46 -19.64 -1.94
N HIS A 129 0.26 -20.25 -1.01
CA HIS A 129 1.06 -19.53 -0.02
C HIS A 129 2.27 -18.87 -0.68
N GLU A 130 2.96 -19.58 -1.56
CA GLU A 130 4.11 -19.04 -2.30
C GLU A 130 3.66 -17.96 -3.28
N GLN A 131 2.55 -18.14 -3.98
CA GLN A 131 1.97 -17.11 -4.85
C GLN A 131 1.66 -15.84 -4.06
N TYR A 132 1.03 -15.96 -2.89
CA TYR A 132 0.76 -14.79 -2.04
C TYR A 132 2.04 -14.10 -1.57
N ARG A 133 3.08 -14.85 -1.25
CA ARG A 133 4.40 -14.30 -0.90
C ARG A 133 4.99 -13.49 -2.06
N ILE A 134 4.85 -13.98 -3.28
CA ILE A 134 5.30 -13.26 -4.50
C ILE A 134 4.47 -11.98 -4.71
N ILE A 135 3.16 -12.04 -4.52
CA ILE A 135 2.27 -10.86 -4.62
C ILE A 135 2.70 -9.77 -3.63
N VAL A 136 2.97 -10.14 -2.38
CA VAL A 136 3.48 -9.22 -1.35
C VAL A 136 4.83 -8.63 -1.78
N ALA A 137 5.72 -9.44 -2.29
CA ALA A 137 7.03 -9.01 -2.77
C ALA A 137 6.94 -8.02 -3.94
N LEU A 138 6.10 -8.29 -4.92
CA LEU A 138 5.83 -7.36 -6.03
C LEU A 138 5.29 -6.02 -5.55
N ARG A 139 4.33 -6.02 -4.60
CA ARG A 139 3.84 -4.80 -3.98
C ARG A 139 4.98 -4.03 -3.31
N ASP A 140 5.83 -4.70 -2.53
CA ASP A 140 6.93 -4.07 -1.81
C ASP A 140 7.95 -3.44 -2.78
N TYR A 141 8.27 -4.14 -3.86
CA TYR A 141 9.12 -3.57 -4.93
C TYR A 141 8.49 -2.32 -5.55
N MET A 142 7.21 -2.34 -5.90
CA MET A 142 6.54 -1.17 -6.49
C MET A 142 6.49 0.03 -5.55
N MET A 143 6.51 -0.19 -4.23
CA MET A 143 6.56 0.89 -3.24
C MET A 143 7.92 1.60 -3.17
N VAL A 144 8.98 0.99 -3.66
CA VAL A 144 10.33 1.58 -3.71
C VAL A 144 10.84 1.80 -5.14
N LEU A 145 10.05 1.46 -6.14
CA LEU A 145 10.41 1.66 -7.54
C LEU A 145 10.71 3.12 -7.85
N GLY A 146 11.91 3.38 -8.43
CA GLY A 146 12.37 4.73 -8.76
C GLY A 146 12.74 5.58 -7.54
N THR A 147 13.04 4.96 -6.41
CA THR A 147 13.71 5.60 -5.26
C THR A 147 15.18 5.19 -5.22
N ASP A 148 15.91 5.75 -4.27
CA ASP A 148 17.30 5.40 -3.93
C ASP A 148 17.42 4.14 -3.04
N PHE A 149 16.38 3.29 -3.03
CA PHE A 149 16.36 2.06 -2.24
C PHE A 149 17.49 1.12 -2.69
N ASP A 150 18.36 0.73 -1.75
CA ASP A 150 19.45 -0.21 -2.01
C ASP A 150 18.98 -1.66 -1.88
N PHE A 151 19.06 -2.41 -2.97
CA PHE A 151 18.71 -3.83 -3.02
C PHE A 151 19.88 -4.75 -2.63
N ASN A 152 21.08 -4.21 -2.39
CA ASN A 152 22.32 -4.99 -2.20
C ASN A 152 22.80 -5.05 -0.74
N GLU A 153 22.16 -4.33 0.17
CA GLU A 153 22.52 -4.34 1.60
C GLU A 153 21.81 -5.44 2.39
#